data_e1a39d0f9495a22db532811b50caf44e
#
_entry.id   e1a39d0f9495a22db532811b50caf44e
#
_cell.length_a   1.000
_cell.length_b   1.000
_cell.length_c   1.000
_cell.angle_alpha   90.00
_cell.angle_beta   90.00
_cell.angle_gamma   90.00
#
_symmetry.space_group_name_H-M   'P 1'
#
loop_
_entity.id
_entity.type
_entity.pdbx_description
1 polymer ?
#
loop_
_entity_poly.entity_id
_entity_poly.type
_entity_poly.pdbx_seq_one_letter_code
_entity_poly.pdbx_strand_id
1 'polypeptide(L)'
;MTNMDKLYASVAANGPVCVGLDTEFSYLPADFVDTAKTAGENVVAFNRRLIDATKSAAGCYKVQIAYYESLGLDGMRAYAETLRMARATGLPVIADIKRGDIAKTAEMYAKAHFTGDFEADLITLAPYMGLDSISPYLPYCAEQGKGVFVLCRTSNPGAKDFEYRQLADGRHVYDLVADSLMELGKDYTGETGYSSIGLVIGGTHTEEAETIRAAYPHTFFLIPGYGAQGGKAADISRYLNRSNGGVVNSSRGILLAYKKQPGVSFDEAAYNECVRMREDIQGECSKISG
;
A
#
# COMPACT_ATOMS: atom_id res chain seq x y z
N MET A 1 -3.38 -11.28 -17.36
CA MET A 1 -2.46 -10.82 -16.29
C MET A 1 -3.15 -9.75 -15.45
N THR A 2 -3.36 -10.00 -14.18
CA THR A 2 -4.00 -9.09 -13.23
C THR A 2 -3.00 -8.00 -12.75
N ASN A 3 -3.50 -6.94 -12.09
CA ASN A 3 -2.60 -5.96 -11.47
C ASN A 3 -1.87 -6.54 -10.24
N MET A 4 -2.41 -7.61 -9.62
CA MET A 4 -1.67 -8.35 -8.60
C MET A 4 -0.49 -9.14 -9.21
N ASP A 5 -0.66 -9.73 -10.41
CA ASP A 5 0.45 -10.34 -11.14
C ASP A 5 1.52 -9.32 -11.51
N LYS A 6 1.11 -8.11 -11.96
CA LYS A 6 2.04 -7.01 -12.23
C LYS A 6 2.79 -6.57 -10.96
N LEU A 7 2.09 -6.51 -9.83
CA LEU A 7 2.71 -6.17 -8.55
C LEU A 7 3.73 -7.23 -8.13
N TYR A 8 3.40 -8.52 -8.30
CA TYR A 8 4.32 -9.63 -8.06
C TYR A 8 5.58 -9.51 -8.93
N ALA A 9 5.40 -9.27 -10.24
CA ALA A 9 6.51 -9.10 -11.17
C ALA A 9 7.37 -7.88 -10.85
N SER A 10 6.75 -6.77 -10.46
CA SER A 10 7.44 -5.55 -10.05
C SER A 10 8.26 -5.76 -8.77
N VAL A 11 7.71 -6.45 -7.77
CA VAL A 11 8.43 -6.80 -6.55
C VAL A 11 9.60 -7.75 -6.83
N ALA A 12 9.44 -8.71 -7.73
CA ALA A 12 10.50 -9.60 -8.14
C ALA A 12 11.68 -8.85 -8.80
N ALA A 13 11.38 -7.81 -9.58
CA ALA A 13 12.39 -7.00 -10.28
C ALA A 13 13.04 -5.93 -9.39
N ASN A 14 12.24 -5.23 -8.57
CA ASN A 14 12.66 -3.99 -7.88
C ASN A 14 12.71 -4.13 -6.35
N GLY A 15 12.22 -5.25 -5.80
CA GLY A 15 12.09 -5.46 -4.36
C GLY A 15 10.74 -4.99 -3.79
N PRO A 16 10.48 -5.27 -2.49
CA PRO A 16 9.16 -5.11 -1.88
C PRO A 16 8.83 -3.69 -1.39
N VAL A 17 9.64 -2.68 -1.71
CA VAL A 17 9.43 -1.32 -1.20
C VAL A 17 8.22 -0.68 -1.87
N CYS A 18 7.23 -0.31 -1.07
CA CYS A 18 6.10 0.53 -1.46
C CYS A 18 6.36 1.97 -0.99
N VAL A 19 6.55 2.88 -1.94
CA VAL A 19 6.75 4.30 -1.64
C VAL A 19 5.40 4.94 -1.37
N GLY A 20 5.17 5.33 -0.11
CA GLY A 20 3.96 6.03 0.28
C GLY A 20 4.05 7.53 0.03
N LEU A 21 3.18 8.05 -0.82
CA LEU A 21 3.04 9.47 -1.13
C LEU A 21 1.94 10.10 -0.24
N ASP A 22 2.08 9.90 1.07
CA ASP A 22 1.22 10.50 2.10
C ASP A 22 1.77 11.91 2.42
N THR A 23 1.74 12.79 1.41
CA THR A 23 2.49 14.05 1.41
C THR A 23 1.72 15.17 2.10
N GLU A 24 2.14 15.50 3.31
CA GLU A 24 1.70 16.70 4.01
C GLU A 24 2.53 17.91 3.53
N PHE A 25 1.89 19.07 3.37
CA PHE A 25 2.57 20.28 2.88
C PHE A 25 3.79 20.66 3.73
N SER A 26 3.74 20.42 5.03
CA SER A 26 4.85 20.67 5.98
C SER A 26 6.08 19.77 5.77
N TYR A 27 5.98 18.75 4.93
CA TYR A 27 7.09 17.85 4.59
C TYR A 27 8.02 18.44 3.52
N LEU A 28 7.55 19.44 2.79
CA LEU A 28 8.33 20.07 1.73
C LEU A 28 9.46 20.90 2.34
N PRO A 29 10.70 20.84 1.81
CA PRO A 29 11.76 21.75 2.21
C PRO A 29 11.34 23.21 2.00
N ALA A 30 11.65 24.09 2.94
CA ALA A 30 11.20 25.48 2.90
C ALA A 30 11.73 26.23 1.66
N ASP A 31 12.92 25.92 1.21
CA ASP A 31 13.57 26.46 0.02
C ASP A 31 13.04 25.87 -1.31
N PHE A 32 12.28 24.77 -1.22
CA PHE A 32 11.60 24.16 -2.38
C PHE A 32 10.23 24.79 -2.62
N VAL A 33 9.57 25.30 -1.57
CA VAL A 33 8.20 25.84 -1.68
C VAL A 33 8.17 27.10 -2.54
N ASP A 34 7.41 27.07 -3.62
CA ASP A 34 7.13 28.21 -4.47
C ASP A 34 5.88 28.95 -3.94
N THR A 35 6.09 30.14 -3.38
CA THR A 35 5.01 30.97 -2.79
C THR A 35 4.03 31.53 -3.81
N ALA A 36 4.34 31.47 -5.10
CA ALA A 36 3.42 31.85 -6.19
C ALA A 36 2.44 30.73 -6.56
N LYS A 37 2.66 29.51 -6.05
CA LYS A 37 1.85 28.34 -6.30
C LYS A 37 0.94 28.00 -5.13
N THR A 38 -0.15 27.28 -5.43
CA THR A 38 -1.02 26.72 -4.39
C THR A 38 -0.32 25.59 -3.62
N ALA A 39 -0.89 25.18 -2.49
CA ALA A 39 -0.39 24.06 -1.72
C ALA A 39 -0.40 22.75 -2.54
N GLY A 40 -1.47 22.50 -3.29
CA GLY A 40 -1.59 21.33 -4.16
C GLY A 40 -0.54 21.33 -5.27
N GLU A 41 -0.30 22.46 -5.93
CA GLU A 41 0.73 22.57 -6.97
C GLU A 41 2.14 22.31 -6.44
N ASN A 42 2.46 22.77 -5.23
CA ASN A 42 3.72 22.48 -4.56
C ASN A 42 3.84 20.98 -4.22
N VAL A 43 2.78 20.36 -3.70
CA VAL A 43 2.73 18.92 -3.42
C VAL A 43 2.95 18.11 -4.70
N VAL A 44 2.32 18.50 -5.81
CA VAL A 44 2.53 17.84 -7.12
C VAL A 44 3.98 17.95 -7.56
N ALA A 45 4.59 19.15 -7.45
CA ALA A 45 5.98 19.36 -7.83
C ALA A 45 6.94 18.52 -6.97
N PHE A 46 6.69 18.43 -5.67
CA PHE A 46 7.46 17.60 -4.75
C PHE A 46 7.31 16.10 -5.08
N ASN A 47 6.08 15.62 -5.23
CA ASN A 47 5.81 14.21 -5.56
C ASN A 47 6.42 13.81 -6.90
N ARG A 48 6.40 14.70 -7.90
CA ARG A 48 7.03 14.44 -9.21
C ARG A 48 8.52 14.11 -9.05
N ARG A 49 9.26 14.93 -8.31
CA ARG A 49 10.69 14.69 -8.08
C ARG A 49 10.93 13.39 -7.31
N LEU A 50 10.10 13.10 -6.30
CA LEU A 50 10.18 11.85 -5.54
C LEU A 50 9.92 10.63 -6.44
N ILE A 51 8.87 10.67 -7.27
CA ILE A 51 8.55 9.59 -8.21
C ILE A 51 9.69 9.37 -9.19
N ASP A 52 10.19 10.45 -9.80
CA ASP A 52 11.29 10.37 -10.77
C ASP A 52 12.56 9.76 -10.16
N ALA A 53 12.90 10.11 -8.93
CA ALA A 53 14.06 9.60 -8.23
C ALA A 53 13.89 8.13 -7.80
N THR A 54 12.70 7.74 -7.32
CA THR A 54 12.50 6.44 -6.66
C THR A 54 12.03 5.32 -7.58
N LYS A 55 11.58 5.61 -8.82
CA LYS A 55 10.98 4.62 -9.73
C LYS A 55 11.85 3.41 -10.06
N SER A 56 13.18 3.52 -9.95
CA SER A 56 14.10 2.40 -10.18
C SER A 56 14.39 1.56 -8.92
N ALA A 57 13.90 2.00 -7.75
CA ALA A 57 14.11 1.34 -6.47
C ALA A 57 12.81 0.92 -5.78
N ALA A 58 11.66 1.38 -6.27
CA ALA A 58 10.33 1.07 -5.76
C ALA A 58 9.72 -0.15 -6.45
N GLY A 59 9.06 -1.01 -5.68
CA GLY A 59 8.17 -2.07 -6.20
C GLY A 59 6.81 -1.52 -6.61
N CYS A 60 6.31 -0.50 -5.93
CA CYS A 60 5.04 0.17 -6.24
C CYS A 60 4.95 1.52 -5.53
N TYR A 61 3.91 2.29 -5.88
CA TYR A 61 3.52 3.50 -5.17
C TYR A 61 2.19 3.32 -4.43
N LYS A 62 2.04 4.02 -3.32
CA LYS A 62 0.78 4.13 -2.58
C LYS A 62 0.45 5.60 -2.32
N VAL A 63 -0.77 6.03 -2.66
CA VAL A 63 -1.21 7.41 -2.50
C VAL A 63 -2.38 7.45 -1.51
N GLN A 64 -2.15 8.04 -0.33
CA GLN A 64 -3.16 8.14 0.72
C GLN A 64 -4.02 9.38 0.50
N ILE A 65 -5.29 9.17 0.17
CA ILE A 65 -6.23 10.22 -0.23
C ILE A 65 -6.43 11.30 0.87
N ALA A 66 -6.40 10.93 2.15
CA ALA A 66 -6.69 11.85 3.26
C ALA A 66 -5.76 13.08 3.30
N TYR A 67 -4.50 12.93 2.88
CA TYR A 67 -3.54 14.04 2.83
C TYR A 67 -3.91 15.07 1.77
N TYR A 68 -4.59 14.64 0.73
CA TYR A 68 -5.05 15.49 -0.38
C TYR A 68 -6.46 16.04 -0.10
N GLU A 69 -7.36 15.24 0.46
CA GLU A 69 -8.68 15.71 0.91
C GLU A 69 -8.56 16.88 1.90
N SER A 70 -7.53 16.86 2.77
CA SER A 70 -7.27 17.92 3.74
C SER A 70 -6.97 19.28 3.12
N LEU A 71 -6.57 19.32 1.85
CA LEU A 71 -6.31 20.53 1.06
C LEU A 71 -7.51 20.94 0.19
N GLY A 72 -8.67 20.30 0.37
CA GLY A 72 -9.89 20.58 -0.40
C GLY A 72 -9.76 20.29 -1.88
N LEU A 73 -10.40 21.11 -2.73
CA LEU A 73 -10.39 20.90 -4.19
C LEU A 73 -8.99 21.00 -4.81
N ASP A 74 -8.15 21.84 -4.28
CA ASP A 74 -6.75 21.96 -4.71
C ASP A 74 -5.98 20.66 -4.47
N GLY A 75 -6.15 20.09 -3.28
CA GLY A 75 -5.58 18.79 -2.95
C GLY A 75 -6.16 17.65 -3.79
N MET A 76 -7.45 17.67 -4.12
CA MET A 76 -8.02 16.62 -4.98
C MET A 76 -7.50 16.67 -6.42
N ARG A 77 -7.19 17.86 -6.94
CA ARG A 77 -6.45 17.99 -8.21
C ARG A 77 -5.03 17.44 -8.10
N ALA A 78 -4.35 17.75 -6.98
CA ALA A 78 -3.02 17.20 -6.72
C ALA A 78 -3.04 15.67 -6.56
N TYR A 79 -4.09 15.09 -5.98
CA TYR A 79 -4.30 13.65 -5.89
C TYR A 79 -4.40 12.99 -7.28
N ALA A 80 -5.28 13.51 -8.13
CA ALA A 80 -5.44 13.03 -9.51
C ALA A 80 -4.11 13.07 -10.28
N GLU A 81 -3.41 14.20 -10.21
CA GLU A 81 -2.12 14.37 -10.90
C GLU A 81 -1.04 13.43 -10.33
N THR A 82 -1.00 13.23 -8.99
CA THR A 82 -0.05 12.31 -8.35
C THR A 82 -0.30 10.86 -8.80
N LEU A 83 -1.56 10.40 -8.83
CA LEU A 83 -1.91 9.07 -9.36
C LEU A 83 -1.48 8.92 -10.82
N ARG A 84 -1.78 9.92 -11.65
CA ARG A 84 -1.40 9.92 -13.07
C ARG A 84 0.11 9.83 -13.26
N MET A 85 0.90 10.62 -12.52
CA MET A 85 2.36 10.59 -12.57
C MET A 85 2.93 9.25 -12.12
N ALA A 86 2.44 8.71 -11.01
CA ALA A 86 2.88 7.41 -10.49
C ALA A 86 2.58 6.29 -11.49
N ARG A 87 1.38 6.23 -12.06
CA ARG A 87 1.02 5.24 -13.10
C ARG A 87 1.83 5.38 -14.38
N ALA A 88 2.22 6.59 -14.76
CA ALA A 88 3.07 6.84 -15.93
C ALA A 88 4.47 6.22 -15.81
N THR A 89 4.92 5.82 -14.61
CA THR A 89 6.18 5.08 -14.42
C THR A 89 6.10 3.63 -14.91
N GLY A 90 4.90 3.09 -15.09
CA GLY A 90 4.66 1.67 -15.36
C GLY A 90 4.64 0.78 -14.11
N LEU A 91 4.96 1.31 -12.93
CA LEU A 91 4.86 0.59 -11.66
C LEU A 91 3.40 0.56 -11.18
N PRO A 92 2.97 -0.52 -10.49
CA PRO A 92 1.64 -0.57 -9.89
C PRO A 92 1.40 0.54 -8.86
N VAL A 93 0.19 1.08 -8.86
CA VAL A 93 -0.22 2.16 -7.95
C VAL A 93 -1.41 1.74 -7.11
N ILE A 94 -1.26 1.90 -5.79
CA ILE A 94 -2.29 1.62 -4.79
C ILE A 94 -2.90 2.94 -4.34
N ALA A 95 -4.19 3.15 -4.61
CA ALA A 95 -4.94 4.23 -3.98
C ALA A 95 -5.39 3.80 -2.57
N ASP A 96 -4.79 4.41 -1.56
CA ASP A 96 -5.11 4.10 -0.17
C ASP A 96 -6.30 4.96 0.31
N ILE A 97 -7.51 4.44 0.06
CA ILE A 97 -8.77 5.16 0.24
C ILE A 97 -9.65 4.63 1.36
N LYS A 98 -9.42 3.37 1.77
CA LYS A 98 -10.13 2.66 2.86
C LYS A 98 -11.66 2.83 2.80
N ARG A 99 -12.24 2.70 1.59
CA ARG A 99 -13.70 2.81 1.43
C ARG A 99 -14.39 1.57 2.01
N GLY A 100 -15.58 1.79 2.53
CA GLY A 100 -16.46 0.74 3.05
C GLY A 100 -17.89 1.25 2.97
N ASP A 101 -18.62 0.76 1.96
CA ASP A 101 -20.03 1.08 1.72
C ASP A 101 -20.65 -0.07 0.93
N ILE A 102 -21.98 -0.10 0.80
CA ILE A 102 -22.72 -1.20 0.20
C ILE A 102 -23.44 -0.80 -1.08
N ALA A 103 -23.83 -1.81 -1.85
CA ALA A 103 -24.72 -1.69 -3.01
C ALA A 103 -24.27 -0.58 -4.00
N LYS A 104 -25.19 0.28 -4.41
CA LYS A 104 -24.93 1.33 -5.42
C LYS A 104 -23.86 2.33 -5.01
N THR A 105 -23.74 2.64 -3.71
CA THR A 105 -22.70 3.55 -3.22
C THR A 105 -21.30 2.94 -3.40
N ALA A 106 -21.14 1.66 -3.06
CA ALA A 106 -19.89 0.94 -3.29
C ALA A 106 -19.51 0.86 -4.78
N GLU A 107 -20.49 0.65 -5.68
CA GLU A 107 -20.26 0.72 -7.13
C GLU A 107 -19.75 2.11 -7.58
N MET A 108 -20.29 3.21 -6.99
CA MET A 108 -19.83 4.56 -7.31
C MET A 108 -18.39 4.78 -6.84
N TYR A 109 -18.01 4.28 -5.67
CA TYR A 109 -16.61 4.30 -5.22
C TYR A 109 -15.70 3.45 -6.12
N ALA A 110 -16.15 2.25 -6.51
CA ALA A 110 -15.39 1.41 -7.44
C ALA A 110 -15.13 2.14 -8.77
N LYS A 111 -16.17 2.72 -9.35
CA LYS A 111 -16.05 3.53 -10.57
C LYS A 111 -15.09 4.71 -10.39
N ALA A 112 -15.22 5.46 -9.28
CA ALA A 112 -14.41 6.65 -9.04
C ALA A 112 -12.90 6.33 -8.97
N HIS A 113 -12.52 5.16 -8.41
CA HIS A 113 -11.13 4.83 -8.15
C HIS A 113 -10.53 3.80 -9.13
N PHE A 114 -11.34 3.17 -9.96
CA PHE A 114 -10.86 2.28 -11.01
C PHE A 114 -10.97 2.88 -12.42
N THR A 115 -11.59 4.05 -12.56
CA THR A 115 -11.71 4.76 -13.84
C THR A 115 -11.55 6.27 -13.65
N GLY A 116 -11.29 6.99 -14.74
CA GLY A 116 -11.27 8.46 -14.74
C GLY A 116 -10.07 9.08 -13.99
N ASP A 117 -10.32 10.25 -13.39
CA ASP A 117 -9.23 11.08 -12.83
C ASP A 117 -8.52 10.45 -11.63
N PHE A 118 -9.22 9.61 -10.87
CA PHE A 118 -8.68 8.95 -9.68
C PHE A 118 -8.29 7.48 -9.94
N GLU A 119 -8.13 7.09 -11.18
CA GLU A 119 -7.83 5.72 -11.55
C GLU A 119 -6.52 5.23 -10.93
N ALA A 120 -6.62 4.07 -10.24
CA ALA A 120 -5.48 3.32 -9.71
C ALA A 120 -5.54 1.85 -10.17
N ASP A 121 -4.45 1.12 -9.97
CA ASP A 121 -4.36 -0.31 -10.29
C ASP A 121 -4.95 -1.17 -9.17
N LEU A 122 -4.70 -0.74 -7.93
CA LEU A 122 -5.21 -1.38 -6.71
C LEU A 122 -5.74 -0.31 -5.75
N ILE A 123 -6.68 -0.70 -4.88
CA ILE A 123 -7.26 0.21 -3.87
C ILE A 123 -7.35 -0.47 -2.51
N THR A 124 -7.52 0.30 -1.44
CA THR A 124 -7.76 -0.26 -0.10
C THR A 124 -9.23 -0.15 0.30
N LEU A 125 -9.77 -1.21 0.94
CA LEU A 125 -11.16 -1.30 1.39
C LEU A 125 -11.24 -1.69 2.86
N ALA A 126 -12.34 -1.32 3.52
CA ALA A 126 -12.67 -1.71 4.89
C ALA A 126 -13.77 -2.80 4.88
N PRO A 127 -13.58 -3.94 5.57
CA PRO A 127 -14.51 -5.06 5.50
C PRO A 127 -15.63 -5.01 6.54
N TYR A 128 -15.66 -3.99 7.41
CA TYR A 128 -16.52 -3.97 8.60
C TYR A 128 -18.02 -4.14 8.31
N MET A 129 -18.47 -3.68 7.14
CA MET A 129 -19.87 -3.81 6.69
C MET A 129 -20.20 -5.17 6.04
N GLY A 130 -19.25 -6.11 5.98
CA GLY A 130 -19.44 -7.44 5.39
C GLY A 130 -18.92 -7.57 3.96
N LEU A 131 -19.04 -8.78 3.38
CA LEU A 131 -18.51 -9.08 2.04
C LEU A 131 -19.25 -8.35 0.92
N ASP A 132 -20.46 -7.95 1.13
CA ASP A 132 -21.26 -7.13 0.19
C ASP A 132 -20.72 -5.70 0.05
N SER A 133 -19.84 -5.27 0.97
CA SER A 133 -19.06 -4.03 0.80
C SER A 133 -17.80 -4.21 -0.08
N ILE A 134 -17.39 -5.44 -0.36
CA ILE A 134 -16.24 -5.78 -1.21
C ILE A 134 -16.71 -6.22 -2.60
N SER A 135 -17.79 -6.98 -2.69
CA SER A 135 -18.30 -7.57 -3.94
C SER A 135 -18.51 -6.56 -5.08
N PRO A 136 -18.95 -5.29 -4.87
CA PRO A 136 -19.14 -4.33 -5.95
C PRO A 136 -17.85 -3.93 -6.71
N TYR A 137 -16.67 -4.20 -6.14
CA TYR A 137 -15.38 -3.92 -6.77
C TYR A 137 -14.88 -5.08 -7.64
N LEU A 138 -15.37 -6.30 -7.41
CA LEU A 138 -14.87 -7.53 -8.04
C LEU A 138 -15.11 -7.61 -9.56
N PRO A 139 -16.16 -7.02 -10.15
CA PRO A 139 -16.27 -6.93 -11.62
C PRO A 139 -15.05 -6.25 -12.25
N TYR A 140 -14.50 -5.22 -11.63
CA TYR A 140 -13.28 -4.56 -12.12
C TYR A 140 -12.04 -5.46 -11.99
N CYS A 141 -12.00 -6.32 -10.98
CA CYS A 141 -10.93 -7.33 -10.84
C CYS A 141 -10.99 -8.35 -11.98
N ALA A 142 -12.19 -8.86 -12.30
CA ALA A 142 -12.42 -9.84 -13.34
C ALA A 142 -12.19 -9.27 -14.76
N GLU A 143 -12.77 -8.11 -15.05
CA GLU A 143 -12.85 -7.56 -16.40
C GLU A 143 -11.65 -6.69 -16.79
N GLN A 144 -11.05 -5.99 -15.79
CA GLN A 144 -9.98 -5.01 -16.03
C GLN A 144 -8.68 -5.36 -15.29
N GLY A 145 -8.64 -6.51 -14.62
CA GLY A 145 -7.47 -6.97 -13.86
C GLY A 145 -7.13 -6.10 -12.65
N LYS A 146 -8.06 -5.25 -12.17
CA LYS A 146 -7.87 -4.44 -10.96
C LYS A 146 -7.70 -5.32 -9.73
N GLY A 147 -7.25 -4.74 -8.60
CA GLY A 147 -7.12 -5.49 -7.36
C GLY A 147 -7.50 -4.66 -6.14
N VAL A 148 -7.76 -5.34 -5.03
CA VAL A 148 -8.12 -4.71 -3.77
C VAL A 148 -7.25 -5.22 -2.64
N PHE A 149 -6.87 -4.34 -1.71
CA PHE A 149 -6.31 -4.69 -0.42
C PHE A 149 -7.34 -4.39 0.66
N VAL A 150 -7.77 -5.42 1.39
CA VAL A 150 -8.78 -5.27 2.42
C VAL A 150 -8.13 -5.21 3.80
N LEU A 151 -8.54 -4.26 4.65
CA LEU A 151 -8.08 -4.17 6.02
C LEU A 151 -8.39 -5.48 6.75
N CYS A 152 -7.38 -6.08 7.38
CA CYS A 152 -7.53 -7.34 8.07
C CYS A 152 -7.01 -7.25 9.50
N ARG A 153 -5.69 -7.07 9.66
CA ARG A 153 -5.05 -6.86 10.95
C ARG A 153 -4.16 -5.62 10.90
N THR A 154 -4.57 -4.59 11.60
CA THR A 154 -3.90 -3.29 11.56
C THR A 154 -2.89 -3.12 12.70
N SER A 155 -1.96 -2.15 12.58
CA SER A 155 -0.85 -1.96 13.53
C SER A 155 -1.17 -1.03 14.70
N ASN A 156 -2.33 -0.37 14.68
CA ASN A 156 -2.72 0.58 15.71
C ASN A 156 -3.20 -0.12 16.99
N PRO A 157 -3.06 0.49 18.17
CA PRO A 157 -3.51 -0.10 19.45
C PRO A 157 -4.99 -0.47 19.49
N GLY A 158 -5.85 0.28 18.79
CA GLY A 158 -7.30 0.04 18.69
C GLY A 158 -7.68 -1.24 17.92
N ALA A 159 -6.75 -1.91 17.26
CA ALA A 159 -6.98 -3.23 16.68
C ALA A 159 -7.53 -4.23 17.71
N LYS A 160 -7.12 -4.08 18.99
CA LYS A 160 -7.59 -4.90 20.10
C LYS A 160 -9.09 -4.72 20.43
N ASP A 161 -9.70 -3.64 19.99
CA ASP A 161 -11.11 -3.37 20.28
C ASP A 161 -12.03 -4.31 19.48
N PHE A 162 -11.63 -4.66 18.25
CA PHE A 162 -12.41 -5.48 17.32
C PHE A 162 -11.61 -6.64 16.73
N GLU A 163 -10.49 -6.37 16.07
CA GLU A 163 -9.76 -7.33 15.25
C GLU A 163 -9.28 -8.54 16.07
N TYR A 164 -8.82 -8.31 17.30
CA TYR A 164 -8.31 -9.33 18.22
C TYR A 164 -9.40 -9.95 19.13
N ARG A 165 -10.68 -9.65 18.93
CA ARG A 165 -11.74 -10.35 19.67
C ARG A 165 -11.81 -11.80 19.25
N GLN A 166 -11.86 -12.70 20.25
CA GLN A 166 -11.97 -14.13 20.00
C GLN A 166 -13.41 -14.53 19.69
N LEU A 167 -13.54 -15.40 18.72
CA LEU A 167 -14.77 -16.10 18.36
C LEU A 167 -14.95 -17.33 19.26
N ALA A 168 -16.12 -17.95 19.21
CA ALA A 168 -16.44 -19.15 20.02
C ALA A 168 -15.54 -20.36 19.70
N ASP A 169 -14.95 -20.42 18.50
CA ASP A 169 -14.01 -21.45 18.05
C ASP A 169 -12.54 -21.12 18.37
N GLY A 170 -12.27 -20.01 19.04
CA GLY A 170 -10.94 -19.58 19.48
C GLY A 170 -10.17 -18.74 18.45
N ARG A 171 -10.65 -18.62 17.21
CA ARG A 171 -10.07 -17.71 16.19
C ARG A 171 -10.34 -16.25 16.56
N HIS A 172 -9.57 -15.33 15.99
CA HIS A 172 -9.83 -13.90 16.10
C HIS A 172 -10.76 -13.41 14.99
N VAL A 173 -11.34 -12.22 15.16
CA VAL A 173 -12.15 -11.57 14.12
C VAL A 173 -11.32 -11.36 12.83
N TYR A 174 -10.04 -11.00 12.94
CA TYR A 174 -9.19 -10.86 11.74
C TYR A 174 -8.99 -12.17 10.98
N ASP A 175 -8.97 -13.34 11.66
CA ASP A 175 -8.91 -14.65 11.00
C ASP A 175 -10.20 -14.90 10.21
N LEU A 176 -11.37 -14.59 10.79
CA LEU A 176 -12.66 -14.72 10.10
C LEU A 176 -12.70 -13.82 8.85
N VAL A 177 -12.21 -12.58 8.96
CA VAL A 177 -12.14 -11.65 7.82
C VAL A 177 -11.24 -12.22 6.74
N ALA A 178 -10.03 -12.68 7.10
CA ALA A 178 -9.09 -13.23 6.14
C ALA A 178 -9.64 -14.47 5.43
N ASP A 179 -10.18 -15.45 6.19
CA ASP A 179 -10.75 -16.68 5.64
C ASP A 179 -11.90 -16.37 4.67
N SER A 180 -12.80 -15.45 5.04
CA SER A 180 -13.93 -15.07 4.19
C SER A 180 -13.48 -14.39 2.89
N LEU A 181 -12.43 -13.54 2.96
CA LEU A 181 -11.87 -12.89 1.78
C LEU A 181 -11.10 -13.87 0.89
N MET A 182 -10.42 -14.86 1.46
CA MET A 182 -9.73 -15.89 0.69
C MET A 182 -10.71 -16.79 -0.03
N GLU A 183 -11.83 -17.15 0.60
CA GLU A 183 -12.90 -17.89 -0.07
C GLU A 183 -13.48 -17.10 -1.25
N LEU A 184 -13.82 -15.83 -1.02
CA LEU A 184 -14.31 -14.91 -2.05
C LEU A 184 -13.28 -14.70 -3.18
N GLY A 185 -12.00 -14.73 -2.86
CA GLY A 185 -10.88 -14.45 -3.78
C GLY A 185 -10.49 -15.61 -4.69
N LYS A 186 -11.02 -16.82 -4.49
CA LYS A 186 -10.63 -18.02 -5.28
C LYS A 186 -10.85 -17.84 -6.77
N ASP A 187 -11.97 -17.23 -7.15
CA ASP A 187 -12.36 -17.02 -8.55
C ASP A 187 -11.56 -15.86 -9.22
N TYR A 188 -10.75 -15.12 -8.46
CA TYR A 188 -9.99 -13.96 -8.91
C TYR A 188 -8.46 -14.19 -8.84
N THR A 189 -8.04 -15.44 -8.89
CA THR A 189 -6.63 -15.82 -8.85
C THR A 189 -5.96 -15.57 -10.20
N GLY A 190 -4.81 -14.86 -10.17
CA GLY A 190 -4.02 -14.54 -11.34
C GLY A 190 -3.03 -15.64 -11.74
N GLU A 191 -2.22 -15.35 -12.77
CA GLU A 191 -1.23 -16.28 -13.35
C GLU A 191 -0.10 -16.63 -12.36
N THR A 192 0.21 -15.73 -11.42
CA THR A 192 1.22 -15.94 -10.37
C THR A 192 0.73 -16.80 -9.20
N GLY A 193 -0.54 -17.20 -9.20
CA GLY A 193 -1.18 -17.94 -8.11
C GLY A 193 -1.67 -17.04 -6.96
N TYR A 194 -1.51 -15.71 -7.06
CA TYR A 194 -2.05 -14.76 -6.09
C TYR A 194 -3.43 -14.26 -6.51
N SER A 195 -4.33 -14.13 -5.52
CA SER A 195 -5.65 -13.55 -5.74
C SER A 195 -5.55 -12.03 -5.97
N SER A 196 -6.48 -11.46 -6.75
CA SER A 196 -6.68 -10.01 -6.86
C SER A 196 -7.18 -9.37 -5.56
N ILE A 197 -7.55 -10.19 -4.55
CA ILE A 197 -7.87 -9.74 -3.19
C ILE A 197 -6.66 -10.00 -2.31
N GLY A 198 -5.99 -8.93 -1.90
CA GLY A 198 -4.91 -8.93 -0.92
C GLY A 198 -5.38 -8.44 0.45
N LEU A 199 -4.52 -8.56 1.45
CA LEU A 199 -4.80 -8.14 2.83
C LEU A 199 -3.86 -7.01 3.28
N VAL A 200 -4.39 -6.07 4.05
CA VAL A 200 -3.58 -5.11 4.81
C VAL A 200 -3.24 -5.75 6.16
N ILE A 201 -1.96 -6.04 6.37
CA ILE A 201 -1.44 -6.68 7.59
C ILE A 201 -0.36 -5.79 8.19
N GLY A 202 -0.57 -5.26 9.40
CA GLY A 202 0.41 -4.43 10.10
C GLY A 202 1.70 -5.20 10.45
N GLY A 203 2.85 -4.61 10.14
CA GLY A 203 4.18 -5.24 10.29
C GLY A 203 4.80 -5.16 11.70
N THR A 204 4.02 -4.84 12.75
CA THR A 204 4.55 -4.60 14.11
C THR A 204 4.36 -5.76 15.08
N HIS A 205 3.74 -6.86 14.67
CA HIS A 205 3.44 -8.03 15.53
C HIS A 205 4.20 -9.26 15.02
N THR A 206 5.41 -9.44 15.53
CA THR A 206 6.38 -10.44 15.05
C THR A 206 5.96 -11.88 15.29
N GLU A 207 5.33 -12.14 16.45
CA GLU A 207 4.99 -13.50 16.89
C GLU A 207 3.96 -14.19 16.01
N GLU A 208 3.11 -13.40 15.34
CA GLU A 208 2.03 -13.90 14.49
C GLU A 208 2.40 -13.94 12.99
N ALA A 209 3.52 -13.33 12.60
CA ALA A 209 3.86 -13.11 11.20
C ALA A 209 3.97 -14.41 10.40
N GLU A 210 4.70 -15.38 10.92
CA GLU A 210 4.91 -16.68 10.27
C GLU A 210 3.61 -17.48 10.20
N THR A 211 2.81 -17.45 11.27
CA THR A 211 1.51 -18.13 11.33
C THR A 211 0.54 -17.57 10.29
N ILE A 212 0.45 -16.23 10.21
CA ILE A 212 -0.42 -15.57 9.23
C ILE A 212 0.07 -15.85 7.80
N ARG A 213 1.39 -15.77 7.54
CA ARG A 213 1.93 -16.08 6.21
C ARG A 213 1.71 -17.54 5.83
N ALA A 214 1.87 -18.48 6.76
CA ALA A 214 1.62 -19.90 6.53
C ALA A 214 0.13 -20.21 6.28
N ALA A 215 -0.77 -19.51 6.96
CA ALA A 215 -2.22 -19.65 6.74
C ALA A 215 -2.67 -19.11 5.38
N TYR A 216 -2.03 -18.04 4.87
CA TYR A 216 -2.42 -17.35 3.65
C TYR A 216 -1.28 -17.26 2.62
N PRO A 217 -0.72 -18.40 2.14
CA PRO A 217 0.48 -18.42 1.30
C PRO A 217 0.30 -17.79 -0.07
N HIS A 218 -0.91 -17.78 -0.60
CA HIS A 218 -1.28 -17.26 -1.92
C HIS A 218 -1.96 -15.88 -1.86
N THR A 219 -1.81 -15.17 -0.75
CA THR A 219 -2.36 -13.83 -0.53
C THR A 219 -1.26 -12.79 -0.54
N PHE A 220 -1.44 -11.74 -1.32
CA PHE A 220 -0.53 -10.61 -1.33
C PHE A 220 -0.80 -9.69 -0.13
N PHE A 221 0.24 -9.28 0.60
CA PHE A 221 0.10 -8.42 1.76
C PHE A 221 0.56 -6.99 1.46
N LEU A 222 -0.25 -6.02 1.85
CA LEU A 222 0.19 -4.64 2.01
C LEU A 222 0.56 -4.45 3.49
N ILE A 223 1.85 -4.21 3.74
CA ILE A 223 2.44 -4.21 5.09
C ILE A 223 2.86 -2.79 5.47
N PRO A 224 2.01 -2.03 6.18
CA PRO A 224 2.40 -0.75 6.75
C PRO A 224 3.22 -0.95 8.03
N GLY A 225 4.02 0.09 8.39
CA GLY A 225 4.64 0.17 9.71
C GLY A 225 6.16 0.06 9.74
N TYR A 226 6.85 -0.09 8.60
CA TYR A 226 8.33 -0.11 8.56
C TYR A 226 8.92 1.23 9.04
N GLY A 227 9.91 1.15 9.91
CA GLY A 227 10.68 2.28 10.42
C GLY A 227 9.87 3.23 11.31
N ALA A 228 9.05 4.08 10.74
CA ALA A 228 8.34 5.16 11.44
C ALA A 228 7.33 4.69 12.51
N GLN A 229 6.84 3.45 12.43
CA GLN A 229 5.94 2.82 13.41
C GLN A 229 6.62 1.71 14.22
N GLY A 230 7.96 1.59 14.11
CA GLY A 230 8.76 0.64 14.88
C GLY A 230 8.95 -0.75 14.24
N GLY A 231 8.36 -1.02 13.08
CA GLY A 231 8.57 -2.28 12.35
C GLY A 231 10.02 -2.39 11.86
N LYS A 232 10.68 -3.51 12.19
CA LYS A 232 12.04 -3.84 11.77
C LYS A 232 12.01 -4.78 10.57
N ALA A 233 13.05 -4.74 9.74
CA ALA A 233 13.17 -5.63 8.59
C ALA A 233 13.08 -7.12 8.98
N ALA A 234 13.69 -7.51 10.09
CA ALA A 234 13.65 -8.88 10.62
C ALA A 234 12.23 -9.38 10.95
N ASP A 235 11.34 -8.47 11.40
CA ASP A 235 9.96 -8.80 11.71
C ASP A 235 9.11 -8.86 10.43
N ILE A 236 9.33 -7.90 9.54
CA ILE A 236 8.59 -7.74 8.30
C ILE A 236 8.90 -8.85 7.28
N SER A 237 10.16 -9.30 7.23
CA SER A 237 10.59 -10.37 6.34
C SER A 237 9.81 -11.69 6.55
N ARG A 238 9.31 -11.92 7.77
CA ARG A 238 8.48 -13.09 8.12
C ARG A 238 7.09 -13.08 7.49
N TYR A 239 6.60 -11.91 7.07
CA TYR A 239 5.34 -11.78 6.31
C TYR A 239 5.51 -12.01 4.81
N LEU A 240 6.75 -12.13 4.31
CA LEU A 240 7.05 -12.26 2.89
C LEU A 240 7.39 -13.70 2.50
N ASN A 241 7.05 -14.08 1.27
CA ASN A 241 7.47 -15.33 0.64
C ASN A 241 8.78 -15.10 -0.10
N ARG A 242 9.94 -15.38 0.52
CA ARG A 242 11.26 -15.20 -0.11
C ARG A 242 11.42 -13.83 -0.77
N SER A 243 11.15 -12.76 -0.06
CA SER A 243 11.17 -11.35 -0.52
C SER A 243 10.03 -10.94 -1.46
N ASN A 244 9.00 -11.77 -1.66
CA ASN A 244 7.81 -11.45 -2.45
C ASN A 244 6.51 -11.81 -1.69
N GLY A 245 5.36 -11.74 -2.34
CA GLY A 245 4.05 -12.01 -1.73
C GLY A 245 3.56 -10.88 -0.81
N GLY A 246 4.23 -9.74 -0.85
CA GLY A 246 3.85 -8.54 -0.12
C GLY A 246 4.64 -7.31 -0.55
N VAL A 247 4.12 -6.15 -0.21
CA VAL A 247 4.81 -4.86 -0.31
C VAL A 247 4.84 -4.16 1.03
N VAL A 248 5.97 -3.55 1.34
CA VAL A 248 6.25 -2.90 2.62
C VAL A 248 6.17 -1.39 2.44
N ASN A 249 5.15 -0.77 3.04
CA ASN A 249 4.94 0.66 2.88
C ASN A 249 5.78 1.49 3.86
N SER A 250 6.49 2.45 3.31
CA SER A 250 7.13 3.54 4.06
C SER A 250 6.78 4.88 3.42
N SER A 251 6.21 5.79 4.20
CA SER A 251 5.88 7.16 3.78
C SER A 251 6.86 8.14 4.41
N ARG A 252 6.70 8.49 5.68
CA ARG A 252 7.58 9.45 6.37
C ARG A 252 9.06 9.07 6.35
N GLY A 253 9.37 7.77 6.39
CA GLY A 253 10.75 7.29 6.32
C GLY A 253 11.44 7.74 5.04
N ILE A 254 10.73 7.67 3.92
CA ILE A 254 11.23 8.03 2.58
C ILE A 254 11.08 9.53 2.33
N LEU A 255 9.87 10.09 2.53
CA LEU A 255 9.57 11.49 2.23
C LEU A 255 10.42 12.49 3.03
N LEU A 256 10.78 12.13 4.27
CA LEU A 256 11.57 12.97 5.18
C LEU A 256 13.01 12.48 5.34
N ALA A 257 13.50 11.60 4.49
CA ALA A 257 14.87 11.07 4.56
C ALA A 257 15.93 12.18 4.50
N TYR A 258 15.66 13.24 3.75
CA TYR A 258 16.54 14.39 3.63
C TYR A 258 16.85 15.09 4.97
N LYS A 259 15.92 15.04 5.94
CA LYS A 259 16.14 15.61 7.29
C LYS A 259 17.25 14.88 8.06
N LYS A 260 17.60 13.66 7.63
CA LYS A 260 18.66 12.83 8.23
C LYS A 260 19.92 12.76 7.38
N GLN A 261 19.92 13.36 6.19
CA GLN A 261 21.03 13.36 5.22
C GLN A 261 21.42 14.78 4.83
N PRO A 262 22.14 15.54 5.71
CA PRO A 262 22.55 16.92 5.44
C PRO A 262 23.37 17.02 4.15
N GLY A 263 23.04 17.99 3.30
CA GLY A 263 23.76 18.24 2.04
C GLY A 263 23.30 17.38 0.86
N VAL A 264 22.36 16.45 1.06
CA VAL A 264 21.73 15.65 0.01
C VAL A 264 20.37 16.25 -0.34
N SER A 265 20.02 16.31 -1.62
CA SER A 265 18.69 16.77 -2.04
C SER A 265 17.60 15.83 -1.54
N PHE A 266 16.37 16.33 -1.37
CA PHE A 266 15.29 15.54 -0.78
C PHE A 266 14.91 14.30 -1.63
N ASP A 267 14.99 14.41 -2.93
CA ASP A 267 14.71 13.36 -3.89
C ASP A 267 15.83 12.29 -3.93
N GLU A 268 17.09 12.71 -3.88
CA GLU A 268 18.22 11.80 -3.75
C GLU A 268 18.20 11.07 -2.41
N ALA A 269 17.91 11.77 -1.31
CA ALA A 269 17.76 11.17 0.01
C ALA A 269 16.61 10.13 0.04
N ALA A 270 15.51 10.41 -0.66
CA ALA A 270 14.40 9.47 -0.80
C ALA A 270 14.82 8.21 -1.57
N TYR A 271 15.56 8.36 -2.66
CA TYR A 271 16.12 7.23 -3.40
C TYR A 271 17.05 6.38 -2.52
N ASN A 272 17.99 7.02 -1.83
CA ASN A 272 18.92 6.33 -0.94
C ASN A 272 18.19 5.53 0.14
N GLU A 273 17.13 6.10 0.72
CA GLU A 273 16.31 5.41 1.73
C GLU A 273 15.52 4.24 1.13
N CYS A 274 15.00 4.36 -0.11
CA CYS A 274 14.36 3.24 -0.81
C CYS A 274 15.35 2.08 -1.02
N VAL A 275 16.56 2.37 -1.47
CA VAL A 275 17.60 1.34 -1.69
C VAL A 275 17.97 0.69 -0.36
N ARG A 276 18.25 1.50 0.67
CA ARG A 276 18.58 1.00 2.01
C ARG A 276 17.47 0.07 2.56
N MET A 277 16.22 0.50 2.44
CA MET A 277 15.07 -0.29 2.91
C MET A 277 14.93 -1.61 2.15
N ARG A 278 15.13 -1.59 0.83
CA ARG A 278 15.10 -2.79 -0.01
C ARG A 278 16.18 -3.79 0.43
N GLU A 279 17.41 -3.33 0.56
CA GLU A 279 18.56 -4.18 0.95
C GLU A 279 18.39 -4.76 2.36
N ASP A 280 17.89 -3.95 3.30
CA ASP A 280 17.61 -4.37 4.68
C ASP A 280 16.56 -5.49 4.71
N ILE A 281 15.44 -5.35 4.00
CA ILE A 281 14.37 -6.36 3.96
C ILE A 281 14.86 -7.62 3.23
N GLN A 282 15.50 -7.49 2.06
CA GLN A 282 15.99 -8.64 1.29
C GLN A 282 17.09 -9.40 2.03
N GLY A 283 17.97 -8.69 2.74
CA GLY A 283 18.98 -9.29 3.59
C GLY A 283 18.40 -10.16 4.71
N GLU A 284 17.32 -9.70 5.36
CA GLU A 284 16.63 -10.50 6.37
C GLU A 284 15.86 -11.69 5.76
N CYS A 285 15.20 -11.50 4.61
CA CYS A 285 14.53 -12.61 3.91
C CYS A 285 15.50 -13.75 3.56
N SER A 286 16.73 -13.41 3.18
CA SER A 286 17.75 -14.40 2.82
C SER A 286 18.17 -15.28 4.03
N LYS A 287 18.11 -14.75 5.24
CA LYS A 287 18.41 -15.50 6.48
C LYS A 287 17.32 -16.51 6.86
N ILE A 288 16.06 -16.24 6.47
CA ILE A 288 14.93 -17.13 6.76
C ILE A 288 14.87 -18.29 5.76
N SER A 289 15.40 -18.09 4.54
CA SER A 289 15.33 -19.07 3.45
C SER A 289 16.49 -20.11 3.44
N GLY A 290 17.48 -19.96 4.31
CA GLY A 290 18.60 -20.89 4.52
C GLY A 290 18.37 -21.78 5.73
#